data_0b106d5e667e382e9586598e7afa30b1
#
_entry.id   0b106d5e667e382e9586598e7afa30b1
#
_cell.length_a   1.000
_cell.length_b   1.000
_cell.length_c   1.000
_cell.angle_alpha   90.00
_cell.angle_beta   90.00
_cell.angle_gamma   90.00
#
_symmetry.space_group_name_H-M   'P 1'
#
loop_
_entity.id
_entity.type
_entity.pdbx_description
1 polymer ?
#
loop_
_entity_poly.entity_id
_entity_poly.type
_entity_poly.pdbx_seq_one_letter_code
_entity_poly.pdbx_strand_id
1 'polypeptide(L)'
;MANEIAQSHEPSTDVLYAIITRISDGYIYDVGDTALEAVGTWNDARIQECAVDMAFSGGSFYADFPAAITDIDEFHVQVRINESGTPGSEAITDWIKSQGQISWNEDSEMTLGIIGTTLQSVNQTVELPEPVETRARIYI
;
A
#
# COMPACT_ATOMS: atom_id res chain seq x y z
N MET A 1 3.07 8.08 -11.45
CA MET A 1 2.32 8.33 -10.22
C MET A 1 3.30 8.58 -9.10
N ALA A 2 2.89 9.28 -8.12
CA ALA A 2 3.87 9.71 -7.13
C ALA A 2 3.33 9.51 -5.72
N ASN A 3 4.14 8.83 -4.91
CA ASN A 3 3.97 8.81 -3.46
C ASN A 3 2.68 8.15 -2.98
N GLU A 4 2.25 7.09 -3.66
CA GLU A 4 1.08 6.33 -3.21
C GLU A 4 1.34 5.66 -1.86
N ILE A 5 2.60 5.39 -1.54
CA ILE A 5 2.98 4.82 -0.25
C ILE A 5 3.59 5.94 0.58
N ALA A 6 3.03 6.21 1.74
CA ALA A 6 3.51 7.30 2.60
C ALA A 6 3.49 6.85 4.04
N GLN A 7 4.52 7.24 4.80
CA GLN A 7 4.64 6.90 6.20
C GLN A 7 5.30 8.04 6.97
N SER A 8 4.58 8.61 7.93
CA SER A 8 5.17 9.59 8.84
C SER A 8 6.20 8.90 9.72
N HIS A 9 7.40 9.43 9.77
CA HIS A 9 8.47 8.84 10.57
C HIS A 9 9.61 9.81 10.75
N GLU A 10 10.20 9.80 11.94
CA GLU A 10 11.41 10.50 12.30
C GLU A 10 12.32 9.52 13.03
N PRO A 11 13.65 9.61 12.93
CA PRO A 11 14.41 10.62 12.21
C PRO A 11 14.58 10.30 10.72
N SER A 12 14.95 11.33 9.95
CA SER A 12 15.15 11.19 8.50
C SER A 12 16.35 10.30 8.15
N THR A 13 17.19 10.00 9.13
CA THR A 13 18.36 9.15 8.93
C THR A 13 18.02 7.66 8.96
N ASP A 14 16.83 7.31 9.40
CA ASP A 14 16.38 5.90 9.34
C ASP A 14 16.16 5.50 7.89
N VAL A 15 16.23 4.20 7.63
CA VAL A 15 15.99 3.63 6.31
C VAL A 15 14.68 2.86 6.38
N LEU A 16 13.71 3.29 5.57
CA LEU A 16 12.40 2.63 5.48
C LEU A 16 12.23 2.01 4.12
N TYR A 17 11.47 0.94 4.06
CA TYR A 17 11.13 0.27 2.81
C TYR A 17 9.75 -0.34 2.92
N ALA A 18 9.16 -0.67 1.77
CA ALA A 18 7.83 -1.25 1.69
C ALA A 18 7.89 -2.62 1.04
N ILE A 19 7.05 -3.52 1.53
CA ILE A 19 6.83 -4.84 0.93
C ILE A 19 5.40 -4.87 0.42
N ILE A 20 5.24 -5.22 -0.84
CA ILE A 20 3.95 -5.18 -1.54
C ILE A 20 3.52 -6.59 -1.89
N THR A 21 2.33 -6.97 -1.45
CA THR A 21 1.79 -8.31 -1.66
C THR A 21 0.39 -8.21 -2.27
N ARG A 22 0.14 -8.95 -3.33
CA ARG A 22 -1.21 -8.99 -3.92
C ARG A 22 -2.10 -9.88 -3.06
N ILE A 23 -3.25 -9.35 -2.67
CA ILE A 23 -4.10 -10.02 -1.69
C ILE A 23 -4.76 -11.26 -2.29
N SER A 24 -5.12 -11.22 -3.56
CA SER A 24 -5.90 -12.31 -4.18
C SER A 24 -5.17 -13.64 -4.17
N ASP A 25 -3.84 -13.66 -4.27
CA ASP A 25 -3.07 -14.90 -4.35
C ASP A 25 -1.82 -14.91 -3.46
N GLY A 26 -1.52 -13.82 -2.77
CA GLY A 26 -0.36 -13.73 -1.91
C GLY A 26 0.96 -13.54 -2.64
N TYR A 27 0.94 -13.24 -3.93
CA TYR A 27 2.17 -12.99 -4.68
C TYR A 27 2.80 -11.69 -4.20
N ILE A 28 4.13 -11.70 -4.12
CA ILE A 28 4.91 -10.56 -3.64
C ILE A 28 5.59 -9.86 -4.83
N TYR A 29 5.71 -8.54 -4.75
CA TYR A 29 6.41 -7.80 -5.78
C TYR A 29 7.92 -7.93 -5.58
N ASP A 30 8.61 -8.44 -6.60
CA ASP A 30 10.07 -8.56 -6.62
C ASP A 30 10.64 -7.38 -7.41
N VAL A 31 11.37 -6.51 -6.72
CA VAL A 31 11.92 -5.30 -7.33
C VAL A 31 12.96 -5.66 -8.39
N GLY A 32 13.77 -6.67 -8.12
CA GLY A 32 14.82 -7.08 -9.05
C GLY A 32 14.26 -7.62 -10.35
N ASP A 33 13.16 -8.37 -10.27
CA ASP A 33 12.52 -8.95 -11.47
C ASP A 33 11.41 -8.07 -12.03
N THR A 34 11.04 -7.01 -11.33
CA THR A 34 9.94 -6.10 -11.68
C THR A 34 8.66 -6.87 -11.98
N ALA A 35 8.32 -7.83 -11.14
CA ALA A 35 7.17 -8.71 -11.34
C ALA A 35 6.61 -9.21 -10.02
N LEU A 36 5.33 -9.59 -10.05
CA LEU A 36 4.70 -10.28 -8.93
C LEU A 36 5.03 -11.77 -9.03
N GLU A 37 5.49 -12.34 -7.93
CA GLU A 37 5.99 -13.71 -7.89
C GLU A 37 5.54 -14.41 -6.61
N ALA A 38 5.57 -15.74 -6.62
CA ALA A 38 5.35 -16.50 -5.39
C ALA A 38 6.42 -16.12 -4.37
N VAL A 39 6.02 -16.05 -3.10
CA VAL A 39 6.94 -15.64 -2.03
C VAL A 39 8.15 -16.57 -1.94
N GLY A 40 7.93 -17.87 -2.05
CA GLY A 40 9.01 -18.83 -1.87
C GLY A 40 9.44 -18.89 -0.42
N THR A 41 10.74 -19.09 -0.21
CA THR A 41 11.30 -19.12 1.14
C THR A 41 11.48 -17.69 1.65
N TRP A 42 10.84 -17.36 2.76
CA TRP A 42 10.92 -16.04 3.34
C TRP A 42 12.15 -15.95 4.25
N ASN A 43 13.17 -15.30 3.75
CA ASN A 43 14.43 -15.10 4.47
C ASN A 43 15.02 -13.73 4.10
N ASP A 44 16.18 -13.39 4.66
CA ASP A 44 16.79 -12.08 4.43
C ASP A 44 17.07 -11.83 2.95
N ALA A 45 17.55 -12.83 2.24
CA ALA A 45 17.81 -12.68 0.81
C ALA A 45 16.54 -12.35 0.04
N ARG A 46 15.43 -13.00 0.39
CA ARG A 46 14.17 -12.77 -0.30
C ARG A 46 13.61 -11.39 -0.02
N ILE A 47 13.68 -10.93 1.23
CA ILE A 47 13.17 -9.60 1.56
C ILE A 47 14.01 -8.52 0.86
N GLN A 48 15.30 -8.75 0.70
CA GLN A 48 16.16 -7.80 -0.03
C GLN A 48 15.77 -7.69 -1.49
N GLU A 49 15.29 -8.76 -2.10
CA GLU A 49 14.80 -8.73 -3.47
C GLU A 49 13.49 -7.96 -3.61
N CYS A 50 12.71 -7.91 -2.55
CA CYS A 50 11.35 -7.38 -2.59
C CYS A 50 11.22 -5.98 -1.98
N ALA A 51 12.26 -5.46 -1.34
CA ALA A 51 12.20 -4.19 -0.64
C ALA A 51 12.09 -3.02 -1.62
N VAL A 52 11.03 -2.23 -1.49
CA VAL A 52 10.83 -1.01 -2.25
C VAL A 52 11.33 0.13 -1.38
N ASP A 53 12.43 0.76 -1.77
CA ASP A 53 13.04 1.82 -0.97
C ASP A 53 12.13 3.03 -0.90
N MET A 54 12.13 3.69 0.27
CA MET A 54 11.36 4.90 0.49
C MET A 54 12.31 6.07 0.72
N ALA A 55 11.87 7.26 0.29
CA ALA A 55 12.66 8.48 0.41
C ALA A 55 11.99 9.44 1.38
N PHE A 56 12.80 10.12 2.19
CA PHE A 56 12.31 11.08 3.19
C PHE A 56 12.08 12.46 2.57
N SER A 57 10.95 13.07 2.90
CA SER A 57 10.67 14.45 2.51
C SER A 57 9.64 15.03 3.48
N GLY A 58 9.97 16.15 4.11
CA GLY A 58 9.00 16.90 4.91
C GLY A 58 8.38 16.16 6.09
N GLY A 59 9.14 15.30 6.75
CA GLY A 59 8.65 14.59 7.94
C GLY A 59 8.02 13.23 7.63
N SER A 60 8.00 12.83 6.37
CA SER A 60 7.43 11.56 5.96
C SER A 60 8.33 10.85 4.95
N PHE A 61 8.20 9.54 4.91
CA PHE A 61 8.84 8.72 3.88
C PHE A 61 7.83 8.37 2.81
N TYR A 62 8.26 8.36 1.55
CA TYR A 62 7.39 8.15 0.39
C TYR A 62 8.01 7.17 -0.57
N ALA A 63 7.15 6.44 -1.27
CA ALA A 63 7.54 5.62 -2.42
C ALA A 63 6.39 5.58 -3.42
N ASP A 64 6.74 5.44 -4.68
CA ASP A 64 5.73 5.20 -5.70
C ASP A 64 5.30 3.74 -5.68
N PHE A 65 4.03 3.50 -5.91
CA PHE A 65 3.58 2.14 -6.17
C PHE A 65 4.19 1.69 -7.50
N PRO A 66 4.75 0.47 -7.57
CA PRO A 66 5.52 0.08 -8.76
C PRO A 66 4.73 0.17 -10.06
N ALA A 67 5.26 0.91 -11.02
CA ALA A 67 4.60 1.08 -12.31
C ALA A 67 4.53 -0.23 -13.09
N ALA A 68 5.38 -1.21 -12.75
CA ALA A 68 5.35 -2.52 -13.38
C ALA A 68 4.13 -3.34 -12.99
N ILE A 69 3.45 -2.96 -11.91
CA ILE A 69 2.20 -3.62 -11.50
C ILE A 69 1.07 -2.98 -12.31
N THR A 70 0.52 -3.74 -13.25
CA THR A 70 -0.56 -3.27 -14.11
C THR A 70 -1.88 -3.97 -13.81
N ASP A 71 -1.91 -4.81 -12.78
CA ASP A 71 -3.11 -5.54 -12.40
C ASP A 71 -4.12 -4.63 -11.74
N ILE A 72 -5.40 -4.87 -12.01
CA ILE A 72 -6.48 -4.24 -11.26
C ILE A 72 -6.77 -5.17 -10.09
N ASP A 73 -6.28 -4.83 -8.91
CA ASP A 73 -6.41 -5.69 -7.74
C ASP A 73 -6.14 -4.89 -6.46
N GLU A 74 -6.23 -5.57 -5.34
CA GLU A 74 -5.91 -5.01 -4.04
C GLU A 74 -4.61 -5.56 -3.53
N PHE A 75 -3.81 -4.68 -2.95
CA PHE A 75 -2.47 -5.01 -2.49
C PHE A 75 -2.31 -4.63 -1.03
N HIS A 76 -1.62 -5.48 -0.29
CA HIS A 76 -1.18 -5.21 1.07
C HIS A 76 0.18 -4.56 1.00
N VAL A 77 0.35 -3.45 1.70
CA VAL A 77 1.61 -2.73 1.78
C VAL A 77 2.07 -2.73 3.22
N GLN A 78 3.26 -3.25 3.46
CA GLN A 78 3.86 -3.30 4.77
C GLN A 78 5.10 -2.41 4.77
N VAL A 79 5.11 -1.38 5.60
CA VAL A 79 6.27 -0.49 5.73
C VAL A 79 7.11 -0.98 6.91
N ARG A 80 8.39 -1.15 6.67
CA ARG A 80 9.34 -1.63 7.67
C ARG A 80 10.50 -0.67 7.86
N ILE A 81 11.10 -0.73 9.04
CA ILE A 81 12.31 0.02 9.36
C ILE A 81 13.48 -0.95 9.23
N ASN A 82 14.43 -0.59 8.36
CA ASN A 82 15.66 -1.38 8.21
C ASN A 82 16.55 -1.12 9.42
N GLU A 83 16.60 -2.10 10.32
CA GLU A 83 17.30 -1.94 11.59
C GLU A 83 18.81 -1.86 11.42
N SER A 84 19.34 -2.38 10.32
CA SER A 84 20.77 -2.25 10.04
C SER A 84 21.17 -0.82 9.69
N GLY A 85 20.21 -0.03 9.22
CA GLY A 85 20.47 1.32 8.75
C GLY A 85 21.18 1.39 7.41
N THR A 86 21.39 0.25 6.74
CA THR A 86 22.11 0.19 5.48
C THR A 86 21.17 -0.31 4.38
N PRO A 87 20.87 0.51 3.35
CA PRO A 87 20.06 0.04 2.22
C PRO A 87 20.67 -1.20 1.60
N GLY A 88 19.83 -2.19 1.30
CA GLY A 88 20.28 -3.46 0.75
C GLY A 88 20.57 -4.51 1.80
N SER A 89 20.48 -4.18 3.08
CA SER A 89 20.68 -5.11 4.19
C SER A 89 19.39 -5.38 4.97
N GLU A 90 18.27 -5.39 4.29
CA GLU A 90 16.98 -5.69 4.89
C GLU A 90 16.98 -7.10 5.47
N ALA A 91 16.24 -7.28 6.56
CA ALA A 91 16.17 -8.56 7.26
C ALA A 91 14.73 -8.89 7.64
N ILE A 92 14.43 -10.17 7.72
CA ILE A 92 13.08 -10.60 8.12
C ILE A 92 12.73 -10.20 9.54
N THR A 93 13.73 -9.85 10.35
CA THR A 93 13.53 -9.39 11.73
C THR A 93 13.31 -7.88 11.82
N ASP A 94 13.37 -7.16 10.72
CA ASP A 94 13.12 -5.71 10.73
C ASP A 94 11.74 -5.39 11.27
N TRP A 95 11.65 -4.28 12.00
CA TRP A 95 10.39 -3.86 12.61
C TRP A 95 9.39 -3.44 11.56
N ILE A 96 8.15 -3.89 11.74
CA ILE A 96 7.02 -3.44 10.92
C ILE A 96 6.53 -2.12 11.50
N LYS A 97 6.64 -1.05 10.71
CA LYS A 97 6.19 0.27 11.13
C LYS A 97 4.68 0.42 10.96
N SER A 98 4.16 -0.05 9.84
CA SER A 98 2.73 0.03 9.56
C SER A 98 2.34 -0.92 8.45
N GLN A 99 1.03 -1.15 8.31
CA GLN A 99 0.47 -1.99 7.26
C GLN A 99 -0.82 -1.37 6.78
N GLY A 100 -1.10 -1.53 5.50
CA GLY A 100 -2.32 -1.00 4.90
C GLY A 100 -2.61 -1.66 3.58
N GLN A 101 -3.65 -1.18 2.91
CA GLN A 101 -4.06 -1.70 1.62
C GLN A 101 -4.10 -0.57 0.58
N ILE A 102 -3.77 -0.93 -0.65
CA ILE A 102 -3.94 -0.06 -1.80
C ILE A 102 -4.80 -0.80 -2.83
N SER A 103 -5.86 -0.16 -3.29
CA SER A 103 -6.63 -0.64 -4.42
C SER A 103 -6.02 -0.04 -5.67
N TRP A 104 -5.52 -0.87 -6.56
CA TRP A 104 -4.75 -0.42 -7.72
C TRP A 104 -5.57 -0.61 -8.99
N ASN A 105 -5.55 0.38 -9.87
CA ASN A 105 -6.31 0.37 -11.12
C ASN A 105 -5.35 0.56 -12.29
N GLU A 106 -4.54 -0.44 -12.55
CA GLU A 106 -3.56 -0.50 -13.63
C GLU A 106 -2.39 0.47 -13.46
N ASP A 107 -2.67 1.76 -13.30
CA ASP A 107 -1.61 2.78 -13.24
C ASP A 107 -1.88 3.85 -12.19
N SER A 108 -2.93 3.67 -11.39
CA SER A 108 -3.26 4.65 -10.35
C SER A 108 -3.99 3.99 -9.19
N GLU A 109 -3.89 4.63 -8.04
CA GLU A 109 -4.61 4.16 -6.87
C GLU A 109 -6.08 4.57 -6.98
N MET A 110 -6.99 3.61 -6.74
CA MET A 110 -8.40 3.92 -6.64
C MET A 110 -8.68 4.52 -5.27
N THR A 111 -9.39 5.64 -5.24
CA THR A 111 -9.72 6.28 -3.98
C THR A 111 -11.07 5.80 -3.49
N LEU A 112 -11.11 5.44 -2.21
CA LEU A 112 -12.37 5.08 -1.57
C LEU A 112 -13.35 6.23 -1.56
N GLY A 113 -12.87 7.45 -1.58
CA GLY A 113 -13.74 8.60 -1.66
C GLY A 113 -14.60 8.59 -2.91
N ILE A 114 -14.04 8.17 -4.03
CA ILE A 114 -14.81 8.04 -5.26
C ILE A 114 -15.83 6.92 -5.11
N ILE A 115 -15.41 5.80 -4.59
CA ILE A 115 -16.33 4.67 -4.35
C ILE A 115 -17.37 5.08 -3.33
N GLY A 116 -16.96 5.71 -2.26
CA GLY A 116 -17.85 6.13 -1.19
C GLY A 116 -18.88 7.13 -1.64
N THR A 117 -18.51 8.04 -2.53
CA THR A 117 -19.48 8.99 -3.06
C THR A 117 -20.42 8.33 -4.06
N THR A 118 -19.98 7.24 -4.64
CA THR A 118 -20.85 6.46 -5.49
C THR A 118 -21.64 5.46 -4.67
N LEU A 119 -21.12 5.13 -3.58
CA LEU A 119 -21.77 4.20 -2.71
C LEU A 119 -22.28 4.88 -1.48
N GLN A 120 -21.97 5.97 -1.41
CA GLN A 120 -22.35 6.49 -0.30
C GLN A 120 -23.15 7.21 -0.66
N SER A 121 -22.89 6.79 -1.55
CA SER A 121 -23.11 6.82 -1.52
C SER A 121 -23.58 6.10 -1.43
N VAL A 122 -23.58 6.01 -1.69
CA VAL A 122 -23.55 5.21 -1.22
C VAL A 122 -24.03 5.11 -0.45
N ASN A 123 -24.61 5.59 -0.24
CA ASN A 123 -24.70 5.40 0.79
C ASN A 123 -25.28 5.87 0.83
N GLN A 124 -25.36 6.35 0.48
CA GLN A 124 -25.56 6.74 0.87
C GLN A 124 -26.24 6.68 0.64
N THR A 125 -26.74 7.10 -0.04
CA THR A 125 -27.02 7.02 0.19
C THR A 125 -27.71 6.68 0.35
N VAL A 126 -27.98 7.38 -0.16
CA VAL A 126 -28.17 7.04 0.47
C VAL A 126 -28.94 7.07 0.69
N GLU A 127 -28.98 7.57 0.20
CA GLU A 127 -29.38 7.74 0.80
C GLU A 127 -30.09 7.71 0.83
N LEU A 128 -30.69 8.27 0.32
CA LEU A 128 -31.11 8.35 0.74
C LEU A 128 -31.97 8.30 0.76
N PRO A 129 -32.29 8.79 0.33
CA PRO A 129 -32.70 8.86 0.87
C PRO A 129 -33.48 8.51 1.07
N GLU A 130 -32.95 9.15 0.46
CA GLU A 130 -33.14 9.03 1.07
C GLU A 130 -33.66 8.62 1.51
N PRO A 131 -34.76 9.29 1.01
CA PRO A 131 -34.82 9.10 1.78
C PRO A 131 -35.14 8.51 2.17
N VAL A 132 -35.43 9.47 1.30
CA VAL A 132 -35.10 9.05 2.08
C VAL A 132 -35.20 8.43 2.61
N GLU A 133 -34.62 8.86 1.87
CA GLU A 133 -34.26 8.52 2.41
C GLU A 133 -34.31 7.87 2.98
N THR A 134 -35.49 8.73 2.37
CA THR A 134 -35.07 8.39 3.12
C THR A 134 -35.03 7.76 3.61
N ARG A 135 -34.76 8.13 3.04
CA ARG A 135 -34.26 7.82 3.49
C ARG A 135 -33.87 7.21 4.08
N ALA A 136 -35.09 7.93 3.46
CA ALA A 136 -34.27 7.61 4.23
C ALA A 136 -34.09 7.09 4.87
N ARG A 137 -33.85 7.73 4.38
CA ARG A 137 -33.21 7.53 4.88
C ARG A 137 -32.86 6.87 5.50
N ILE A 138 -33.42 7.41 5.06
CA ILE A 138 -32.67 7.00 5.80
C ILE A 138 -32.30 6.61 6.35
N TYR A 139 -32.07 7.18 5.89
CA TYR A 139 -31.21 6.94 6.44
C TYR A 139 -31.20 6.55 6.93
N ILE A 140 -31.67 7.05 6.73
CA ILE A 140 -30.97 6.90 7.38
C ILE A 140 -30.84 6.58 7.85
#